data_fa7cee65d6887d8b6bed98b9aa02c008
#
_entry.id   fa7cee65d6887d8b6bed98b9aa02c008
#
_cell.length_a   1.000
_cell.length_b   1.000
_cell.length_c   1.000
_cell.angle_alpha   90.00
_cell.angle_beta   90.00
_cell.angle_gamma   90.00
#
_symmetry.space_group_name_H-M   'P 1'
#
loop_
_entity.id
_entity.type
_entity.pdbx_description
1 polymer ?
#
loop_
_entity_poly.entity_id
_entity_poly.type
_entity_poly.pdbx_seq_one_letter_code
_entity_poly.pdbx_strand_id
1 'polypeptide(L)'
;SDIRAVFVQPSVINPTATLMDARRREEIAAVARKHDIAIIENDVLGPLVEDRPPPVAAFAPERTLYVTSFTKITVPGLRIGYLAAPDRYVAAVANRHLVSNWMATPLVAEIATKWVTDGTAMELVHWQRAALRRRQDIAAQVLAGVDYRARRDGLHVWLQLPADRAEESFVAQARLQGVAIAPGTSFRISAAPWHPAVRISLGSTTEGELRAGLGVVTKLLLGDPEHLLLAI
;
A
#
# COMPACT_ATOMS: atom_id res chain seq x y z
N SER A 1 17.84 19.04 14.56
CA SER A 1 16.85 17.94 14.43
C SER A 1 17.57 16.62 14.61
N ASP A 2 17.06 15.74 15.48
CA ASP A 2 17.63 14.39 15.72
C ASP A 2 17.15 13.35 14.68
N ILE A 3 16.51 13.81 13.61
CA ILE A 3 16.06 12.96 12.51
C ILE A 3 17.29 12.40 11.78
N ARG A 4 17.39 11.06 11.71
CA ARG A 4 18.48 10.34 11.03
C ARG A 4 18.05 9.70 9.72
N ALA A 5 16.76 9.44 9.56
CA ALA A 5 16.21 8.84 8.37
C ALA A 5 14.79 9.32 8.10
N VAL A 6 14.37 9.27 6.84
CA VAL A 6 12.99 9.44 6.42
C VAL A 6 12.50 8.16 5.74
N PHE A 7 11.31 7.68 6.15
CA PHE A 7 10.64 6.57 5.49
C PHE A 7 9.66 7.12 4.45
N VAL A 8 9.72 6.61 3.23
CA VAL A 8 8.84 7.00 2.13
C VAL A 8 8.25 5.79 1.43
N GLN A 9 7.00 5.90 0.99
CA GLN A 9 6.33 4.93 0.12
C GLN A 9 5.81 5.68 -1.11
N PRO A 10 6.62 5.86 -2.16
CA PRO A 10 6.29 6.77 -3.24
C PRO A 10 5.31 6.20 -4.26
N SER A 11 5.12 4.88 -4.29
CA SER A 11 4.24 4.21 -5.25
C SER A 11 3.02 3.61 -4.55
N VAL A 12 1.81 4.06 -4.94
CA VAL A 12 0.53 3.65 -4.34
C VAL A 12 0.55 3.81 -2.82
N ILE A 13 0.66 5.06 -2.37
CA ILE A 13 0.84 5.40 -0.95
C ILE A 13 -0.29 4.77 -0.12
N ASN A 14 0.07 4.02 0.91
CA ASN A 14 -0.89 3.51 1.87
C ASN A 14 -1.10 4.56 2.99
N PRO A 15 -2.34 5.04 3.25
CA PRO A 15 -3.61 4.49 2.74
C PRO A 15 -4.20 5.24 1.52
N THR A 16 -3.65 6.37 1.11
CA THR A 16 -4.30 7.34 0.22
C THR A 16 -4.34 6.94 -1.27
N ALA A 17 -3.72 5.82 -1.65
CA ALA A 17 -3.63 5.31 -3.02
C ALA A 17 -2.99 6.30 -4.03
N THR A 18 -2.27 7.31 -3.58
CA THR A 18 -1.62 8.31 -4.44
C THR A 18 -0.28 7.83 -4.99
N LEU A 19 0.17 8.41 -6.09
CA LEU A 19 1.49 8.21 -6.68
C LEU A 19 2.28 9.51 -6.56
N MET A 20 3.47 9.43 -5.99
CA MET A 20 4.39 10.55 -5.92
C MET A 20 5.03 10.77 -7.29
N ASP A 21 4.95 11.97 -7.82
CA ASP A 21 5.56 12.35 -9.11
C ASP A 21 7.11 12.40 -9.03
N ALA A 22 7.76 12.51 -10.19
CA ALA A 22 9.21 12.52 -10.28
C ALA A 22 9.82 13.74 -9.56
N ARG A 23 9.21 14.91 -9.72
CA ARG A 23 9.68 16.14 -9.09
C ARG A 23 9.69 16.04 -7.57
N ARG A 24 8.63 15.49 -6.97
CA ARG A 24 8.55 15.31 -5.53
C ARG A 24 9.59 14.31 -5.00
N ARG A 25 9.87 13.25 -5.76
CA ARG A 25 10.93 12.27 -5.43
C ARG A 25 12.31 12.94 -5.44
N GLU A 26 12.58 13.77 -6.43
CA GLU A 26 13.82 14.54 -6.53
C GLU A 26 13.96 15.57 -5.40
N GLU A 27 12.90 16.30 -5.07
CA GLU A 27 12.85 17.23 -3.93
C GLU A 27 13.20 16.53 -2.61
N ILE A 28 12.65 15.33 -2.37
CA ILE A 28 12.96 14.53 -1.17
C ILE A 28 14.44 14.14 -1.16
N ALA A 29 14.99 13.70 -2.30
CA ALA A 29 16.40 13.36 -2.43
C ALA A 29 17.30 14.58 -2.13
N ALA A 30 16.95 15.76 -2.64
CA ALA A 30 17.68 17.00 -2.39
C ALA A 30 17.66 17.41 -0.90
N VAL A 31 16.48 17.33 -0.26
CA VAL A 31 16.34 17.62 1.18
C VAL A 31 17.15 16.63 2.02
N ALA A 32 17.12 15.35 1.67
CA ALA A 32 17.88 14.32 2.37
C ALA A 32 19.39 14.56 2.27
N ARG A 33 19.89 15.00 1.11
CA ARG A 33 21.30 15.41 0.94
C ARG A 33 21.65 16.62 1.79
N LYS A 34 20.80 17.66 1.73
CA LYS A 34 21.03 18.90 2.47
C LYS A 34 21.15 18.68 3.99
N HIS A 35 20.40 17.74 4.54
CA HIS A 35 20.34 17.49 5.97
C HIS A 35 21.09 16.21 6.41
N ASP A 36 21.82 15.59 5.50
CA ASP A 36 22.56 14.34 5.71
C ASP A 36 21.73 13.23 6.38
N ILE A 37 20.51 13.03 5.92
CA ILE A 37 19.62 11.97 6.40
C ILE A 37 19.54 10.81 5.40
N ALA A 38 19.36 9.59 5.91
CA ALA A 38 19.12 8.42 5.08
C ALA A 38 17.65 8.38 4.60
N ILE A 39 17.42 7.74 3.46
CA ILE A 39 16.09 7.46 2.94
C ILE A 39 15.83 5.96 3.03
N ILE A 40 14.67 5.57 3.57
CA ILE A 40 14.16 4.20 3.52
C ILE A 40 12.97 4.22 2.57
N GLU A 41 13.18 3.74 1.35
CA GLU A 41 12.15 3.69 0.32
C GLU A 41 11.46 2.34 0.29
N ASN A 42 10.19 2.30 0.69
CA ASN A 42 9.34 1.12 0.56
C ASN A 42 8.60 1.17 -0.78
N ASP A 43 9.10 0.43 -1.76
CA ASP A 43 8.53 0.39 -3.12
C ASP A 43 7.93 -0.98 -3.47
N VAL A 44 7.38 -1.67 -2.48
CA VAL A 44 6.77 -3.01 -2.64
C VAL A 44 5.58 -3.02 -3.60
N LEU A 45 4.96 -1.89 -3.89
CA LEU A 45 3.87 -1.74 -4.87
C LEU A 45 4.34 -1.13 -6.19
N GLY A 46 5.57 -0.65 -6.25
CA GLY A 46 6.12 -0.01 -7.44
C GLY A 46 6.00 -0.85 -8.72
N PRO A 47 6.35 -2.13 -8.71
CA PRO A 47 6.23 -2.99 -9.90
C PRO A 47 4.80 -3.15 -10.43
N LEU A 48 3.76 -2.85 -9.64
CA LEU A 48 2.37 -2.87 -10.12
C LEU A 48 2.02 -1.64 -10.96
N VAL A 49 2.72 -0.53 -10.77
CA VAL A 49 2.48 0.73 -11.49
C VAL A 49 3.28 0.72 -12.78
N GLU A 50 2.59 0.70 -13.93
CA GLU A 50 3.22 0.56 -15.25
C GLU A 50 4.09 1.76 -15.61
N ASP A 51 3.52 2.97 -15.47
CA ASP A 51 4.17 4.24 -15.83
C ASP A 51 4.68 5.01 -14.60
N ARG A 52 5.25 4.29 -13.62
CA ARG A 52 5.76 4.94 -12.42
C ARG A 52 7.02 5.77 -12.71
N PRO A 53 7.18 6.92 -12.05
CA PRO A 53 8.45 7.64 -12.07
C PRO A 53 9.59 6.78 -11.51
N PRO A 54 10.86 7.08 -11.85
CA PRO A 54 12.01 6.45 -11.23
C PRO A 54 11.92 6.48 -9.70
N PRO A 55 12.36 5.44 -8.98
CA PRO A 55 12.35 5.43 -7.52
C PRO A 55 13.22 6.55 -6.94
N VAL A 56 12.99 6.95 -5.69
CA VAL A 56 13.83 7.95 -5.00
C VAL A 56 15.29 7.49 -4.95
N ALA A 57 15.50 6.17 -4.87
CA ALA A 57 16.82 5.56 -4.96
C ALA A 57 17.59 5.91 -6.24
N ALA A 58 16.90 6.17 -7.36
CA ALA A 58 17.56 6.62 -8.60
C ALA A 58 18.08 8.06 -8.50
N PHE A 59 17.47 8.90 -7.67
CA PHE A 59 17.88 10.29 -7.46
C PHE A 59 18.91 10.45 -6.35
N ALA A 60 18.94 9.54 -5.34
CA ALA A 60 19.88 9.58 -4.22
C ALA A 60 20.38 8.17 -3.86
N PRO A 61 21.07 7.46 -4.77
CA PRO A 61 21.50 6.07 -4.55
C PRO A 61 22.48 5.93 -3.37
N GLU A 62 23.27 6.97 -3.09
CA GLU A 62 24.30 6.98 -2.05
C GLU A 62 23.73 7.00 -0.62
N ARG A 63 22.41 7.22 -0.45
CA ARG A 63 21.76 7.33 0.87
C ARG A 63 20.40 6.66 0.98
N THR A 64 19.96 5.96 -0.07
CA THR A 64 18.65 5.30 -0.08
C THR A 64 18.79 3.81 0.12
N LEU A 65 18.09 3.30 1.15
CA LEU A 65 17.82 1.87 1.33
C LEU A 65 16.52 1.56 0.61
N TYR A 66 16.60 0.88 -0.52
CA TYR A 66 15.45 0.56 -1.37
C TYR A 66 14.92 -0.83 -1.06
N VAL A 67 13.63 -0.92 -0.72
CA VAL A 67 12.97 -2.17 -0.35
C VAL A 67 11.86 -2.51 -1.33
N THR A 68 11.89 -3.74 -1.86
CA THR A 68 10.81 -4.32 -2.64
C THR A 68 10.57 -5.77 -2.25
N SER A 69 9.45 -6.38 -2.72
CA SER A 69 9.15 -7.78 -2.39
C SER A 69 8.16 -8.41 -3.34
N PHE A 70 8.13 -9.74 -3.38
CA PHE A 70 7.10 -10.51 -4.07
C PHE A 70 5.74 -10.52 -3.37
N THR A 71 5.72 -10.25 -2.06
CA THR A 71 4.52 -10.41 -1.21
C THR A 71 3.28 -9.66 -1.71
N LYS A 72 3.47 -8.48 -2.30
CA LYS A 72 2.35 -7.63 -2.75
C LYS A 72 2.14 -7.65 -4.25
N ILE A 73 3.14 -8.07 -5.00
CA ILE A 73 3.13 -8.00 -6.47
C ILE A 73 2.82 -9.34 -7.13
N THR A 74 2.97 -10.46 -6.41
CA THR A 74 2.72 -11.80 -6.94
C THR A 74 2.06 -12.70 -5.88
N VAL A 75 2.86 -13.49 -5.13
CA VAL A 75 2.40 -14.52 -4.20
C VAL A 75 2.70 -14.12 -2.76
N PRO A 76 1.69 -13.77 -1.94
CA PRO A 76 1.89 -13.36 -0.55
C PRO A 76 2.61 -14.42 0.32
N GLY A 77 2.37 -15.71 0.05
CA GLY A 77 2.96 -16.83 0.78
C GLY A 77 4.46 -17.03 0.57
N LEU A 78 5.05 -16.45 -0.50
CA LEU A 78 6.46 -16.60 -0.79
C LEU A 78 7.36 -15.90 0.26
N ARG A 79 6.88 -14.85 0.91
CA ARG A 79 7.56 -14.17 2.03
C ARG A 79 9.02 -13.76 1.75
N ILE A 80 9.34 -13.38 0.52
CA ILE A 80 10.67 -12.91 0.13
C ILE A 80 10.66 -11.44 -0.26
N GLY A 81 11.69 -10.73 0.15
CA GLY A 81 11.91 -9.33 -0.18
C GLY A 81 13.38 -9.08 -0.52
N TYR A 82 13.62 -7.95 -1.14
CA TYR A 82 14.94 -7.49 -1.55
C TYR A 82 15.20 -6.12 -0.96
N LEU A 83 16.43 -5.92 -0.50
CA LEU A 83 16.91 -4.63 -0.04
C LEU A 83 18.20 -4.29 -0.80
N ALA A 84 18.17 -3.20 -1.54
CA ALA A 84 19.38 -2.58 -2.09
C ALA A 84 19.81 -1.45 -1.14
N ALA A 85 21.06 -1.46 -0.74
CA ALA A 85 21.62 -0.48 0.20
C ALA A 85 22.92 0.10 -0.32
N PRO A 86 23.25 1.37 -0.01
CA PRO A 86 24.59 1.92 -0.24
C PRO A 86 25.66 1.13 0.51
N ASP A 87 26.86 1.01 -0.05
CA ASP A 87 27.96 0.18 0.48
C ASP A 87 28.21 0.43 1.97
N ARG A 88 28.15 1.69 2.41
CA ARG A 88 28.35 2.07 3.82
C ARG A 88 27.35 1.42 4.79
N TYR A 89 26.19 0.94 4.31
CA TYR A 89 25.16 0.30 5.14
C TYR A 89 25.11 -1.22 4.99
N VAL A 90 25.72 -1.80 3.96
CA VAL A 90 25.60 -3.22 3.62
C VAL A 90 25.96 -4.11 4.80
N ALA A 91 27.13 -3.90 5.44
CA ALA A 91 27.57 -4.71 6.56
C ALA A 91 26.63 -4.62 7.76
N ALA A 92 26.14 -3.41 8.10
CA ALA A 92 25.22 -3.20 9.21
C ALA A 92 23.86 -3.84 8.95
N VAL A 93 23.33 -3.72 7.73
CA VAL A 93 22.07 -4.33 7.31
C VAL A 93 22.17 -5.85 7.31
N ALA A 94 23.25 -6.43 6.75
CA ALA A 94 23.47 -7.87 6.73
C ALA A 94 23.54 -8.44 8.15
N ASN A 95 24.26 -7.79 9.06
CA ASN A 95 24.34 -8.19 10.45
C ASN A 95 22.97 -8.12 11.15
N ARG A 96 22.21 -7.05 10.93
CA ARG A 96 20.85 -6.93 11.49
C ARG A 96 19.91 -7.99 10.95
N HIS A 97 19.96 -8.29 9.66
CA HIS A 97 19.19 -9.34 9.05
C HIS A 97 19.51 -10.71 9.67
N LEU A 98 20.81 -11.02 9.82
CA LEU A 98 21.28 -12.23 10.45
C LEU A 98 20.76 -12.38 11.89
N VAL A 99 20.86 -11.32 12.71
CA VAL A 99 20.44 -11.36 14.11
C VAL A 99 18.90 -11.41 14.26
N SER A 100 18.15 -10.79 13.36
CA SER A 100 16.69 -10.69 13.47
C SER A 100 15.96 -11.90 12.86
N ASN A 101 16.43 -12.39 11.72
CA ASN A 101 15.71 -13.37 10.90
C ASN A 101 16.57 -14.56 10.52
N TRP A 102 17.84 -14.59 10.93
CA TRP A 102 18.87 -15.58 10.55
C TRP A 102 19.19 -15.51 9.05
N MET A 103 18.26 -15.93 8.19
CA MET A 103 18.39 -15.86 6.72
C MET A 103 17.01 -15.96 6.06
N ALA A 104 16.93 -15.59 4.79
CA ALA A 104 15.80 -15.99 3.95
C ALA A 104 15.82 -17.50 3.75
N THR A 105 14.64 -18.13 3.69
CA THR A 105 14.55 -19.58 3.45
C THR A 105 15.20 -19.93 2.10
N PRO A 106 16.25 -20.76 2.05
CA PRO A 106 17.00 -21.01 0.81
C PRO A 106 16.13 -21.50 -0.35
N LEU A 107 15.19 -22.41 -0.08
CA LEU A 107 14.25 -22.90 -1.10
C LEU A 107 13.44 -21.76 -1.73
N VAL A 108 12.94 -20.84 -0.90
CA VAL A 108 12.14 -19.71 -1.38
C VAL A 108 13.00 -18.71 -2.14
N ALA A 109 14.25 -18.50 -1.71
CA ALA A 109 15.20 -17.66 -2.42
C ALA A 109 15.52 -18.23 -3.80
N GLU A 110 15.71 -19.54 -3.92
CA GLU A 110 15.93 -20.22 -5.20
C GLU A 110 14.73 -20.09 -6.14
N ILE A 111 13.50 -20.32 -5.64
CA ILE A 111 12.27 -20.12 -6.42
C ILE A 111 12.20 -18.68 -6.94
N ALA A 112 12.46 -17.69 -6.07
CA ALA A 112 12.40 -16.28 -6.45
C ALA A 112 13.47 -15.92 -7.48
N THR A 113 14.69 -16.44 -7.32
CA THR A 113 15.78 -16.27 -8.29
C THR A 113 15.39 -16.84 -9.64
N LYS A 114 14.88 -18.07 -9.67
CA LYS A 114 14.38 -18.72 -10.90
C LYS A 114 13.31 -17.85 -11.57
N TRP A 115 12.30 -17.40 -10.85
CA TRP A 115 11.22 -16.59 -11.40
C TRP A 115 11.70 -15.25 -11.97
N VAL A 116 12.74 -14.66 -11.40
CA VAL A 116 13.35 -13.43 -11.93
C VAL A 116 14.12 -13.73 -13.23
N THR A 117 14.87 -14.84 -13.24
CA THR A 117 15.77 -15.16 -14.36
C THR A 117 15.04 -15.75 -15.57
N ASP A 118 13.94 -16.49 -15.37
CA ASP A 118 13.16 -17.12 -16.44
C ASP A 118 11.95 -16.27 -16.91
N GLY A 119 11.72 -15.10 -16.29
CA GLY A 119 10.64 -14.19 -16.67
C GLY A 119 9.31 -14.41 -15.97
N THR A 120 9.13 -15.53 -15.24
CA THR A 120 7.88 -15.86 -14.51
C THR A 120 7.44 -14.73 -13.57
N ALA A 121 8.39 -14.04 -12.90
CA ALA A 121 8.08 -12.91 -12.03
C ALA A 121 7.34 -11.79 -12.78
N MET A 122 7.75 -11.48 -14.01
CA MET A 122 7.10 -10.45 -14.82
C MET A 122 5.74 -10.89 -15.34
N GLU A 123 5.58 -12.15 -15.71
CA GLU A 123 4.27 -12.70 -16.08
C GLU A 123 3.27 -12.60 -14.94
N LEU A 124 3.69 -12.94 -13.72
CA LEU A 124 2.87 -12.81 -12.51
C LEU A 124 2.51 -11.35 -12.20
N VAL A 125 3.43 -10.41 -12.41
CA VAL A 125 3.15 -8.96 -12.28
C VAL A 125 2.10 -8.52 -13.30
N HIS A 126 2.20 -8.93 -14.56
CA HIS A 126 1.21 -8.61 -15.60
C HIS A 126 -0.16 -9.19 -15.25
N TRP A 127 -0.20 -10.44 -14.81
CA TRP A 127 -1.44 -11.08 -14.36
C TRP A 127 -2.08 -10.31 -13.17
N GLN A 128 -1.27 -9.95 -12.18
CA GLN A 128 -1.73 -9.20 -11.01
C GLN A 128 -2.27 -7.82 -11.39
N ARG A 129 -1.56 -7.09 -12.29
CA ARG A 129 -2.05 -5.80 -12.82
C ARG A 129 -3.41 -5.95 -13.48
N ALA A 130 -3.59 -6.96 -14.34
CA ALA A 130 -4.87 -7.22 -15.00
C ALA A 130 -5.98 -7.54 -13.99
N ALA A 131 -5.70 -8.37 -12.98
CA ALA A 131 -6.64 -8.70 -11.92
C ALA A 131 -7.02 -7.45 -11.09
N LEU A 132 -6.06 -6.59 -10.75
CA LEU A 132 -6.32 -5.35 -10.01
C LEU A 132 -7.17 -4.37 -10.83
N ARG A 133 -6.90 -4.21 -12.12
CA ARG A 133 -7.71 -3.38 -13.01
C ARG A 133 -9.18 -3.78 -12.99
N ARG A 134 -9.49 -5.08 -13.14
CA ARG A 134 -10.89 -5.57 -13.06
C ARG A 134 -11.52 -5.26 -11.70
N ARG A 135 -10.78 -5.42 -10.60
CA ARG A 135 -11.26 -5.13 -9.25
C ARG A 135 -11.49 -3.65 -9.01
N GLN A 136 -10.64 -2.79 -9.56
CA GLN A 136 -10.82 -1.34 -9.54
C GLN A 136 -12.02 -0.90 -10.40
N ASP A 137 -12.25 -1.56 -11.54
CA ASP A 137 -13.44 -1.33 -12.37
C ASP A 137 -14.74 -1.70 -11.60
N ILE A 138 -14.73 -2.81 -10.84
CA ILE A 138 -15.83 -3.16 -9.94
C ILE A 138 -16.02 -2.09 -8.85
N ALA A 139 -14.94 -1.63 -8.24
CA ALA A 139 -15.00 -0.58 -7.23
C ALA A 139 -15.57 0.72 -7.81
N ALA A 140 -15.14 1.13 -9.00
CA ALA A 140 -15.64 2.32 -9.68
C ALA A 140 -17.15 2.23 -10.00
N GLN A 141 -17.63 1.05 -10.38
CA GLN A 141 -19.06 0.83 -10.63
C GLN A 141 -19.89 0.91 -9.36
N VAL A 142 -19.45 0.24 -8.28
CA VAL A 142 -20.25 0.14 -7.03
C VAL A 142 -20.16 1.43 -6.20
N LEU A 143 -19.03 2.12 -6.23
CA LEU A 143 -18.79 3.39 -5.52
C LEU A 143 -19.11 4.63 -6.37
N ALA A 144 -19.87 4.47 -7.46
CA ALA A 144 -20.26 5.60 -8.31
C ALA A 144 -21.03 6.65 -7.48
N GLY A 145 -20.59 7.92 -7.57
CA GLY A 145 -21.18 9.03 -6.82
C GLY A 145 -20.67 9.17 -5.37
N VAL A 146 -19.71 8.35 -4.94
CA VAL A 146 -19.09 8.42 -3.62
C VAL A 146 -17.71 9.08 -3.74
N ASP A 147 -17.29 9.86 -2.73
CA ASP A 147 -15.95 10.46 -2.70
C ASP A 147 -14.91 9.43 -2.23
N TYR A 148 -14.06 9.00 -3.14
CA TYR A 148 -12.95 8.10 -2.82
C TYR A 148 -11.73 8.36 -3.70
N ARG A 149 -10.59 7.92 -3.24
CA ARG A 149 -9.33 7.92 -4.01
C ARG A 149 -8.90 6.48 -4.28
N ALA A 150 -8.49 6.23 -5.51
CA ALA A 150 -7.98 4.94 -5.94
C ALA A 150 -6.99 5.11 -7.09
N ARG A 151 -6.25 4.04 -7.37
CA ARG A 151 -5.48 3.90 -8.60
C ARG A 151 -5.91 2.63 -9.31
N ARG A 152 -5.91 2.68 -10.63
CA ARG A 152 -6.31 1.54 -11.47
C ARG A 152 -5.50 0.26 -11.22
N ASP A 153 -4.27 0.42 -10.77
CA ASP A 153 -3.31 -0.63 -10.43
C ASP A 153 -3.11 -0.80 -8.90
N GLY A 154 -3.96 -0.14 -8.11
CA GLY A 154 -3.88 -0.14 -6.65
C GLY A 154 -4.59 -1.32 -5.99
N LEU A 155 -4.03 -1.79 -4.87
CA LEU A 155 -4.59 -2.88 -4.04
C LEU A 155 -5.75 -2.44 -3.14
N HIS A 156 -6.04 -1.15 -3.04
CA HIS A 156 -7.04 -0.61 -2.12
C HIS A 156 -7.67 0.68 -2.67
N VAL A 157 -8.78 1.05 -2.06
CA VAL A 157 -9.40 2.37 -2.19
C VAL A 157 -9.38 3.08 -0.85
N TRP A 158 -9.30 4.40 -0.88
CA TRP A 158 -9.39 5.31 0.25
C TRP A 158 -10.69 6.07 0.15
N LEU A 159 -11.69 5.68 0.96
CA LEU A 159 -13.04 6.21 0.96
C LEU A 159 -13.17 7.30 2.01
N GLN A 160 -13.60 8.50 1.60
CA GLN A 160 -13.93 9.59 2.51
C GLN A 160 -15.31 9.34 3.14
N LEU A 161 -15.42 9.58 4.44
CA LEU A 161 -16.71 9.55 5.13
C LEU A 161 -17.21 10.99 5.30
N PRO A 162 -18.55 11.20 5.41
CA PRO A 162 -19.09 12.48 5.85
C PRO A 162 -18.52 12.90 7.20
N ALA A 163 -18.37 14.20 7.41
CA ALA A 163 -17.68 14.75 8.60
C ALA A 163 -18.38 14.40 9.93
N ASP A 164 -19.66 14.13 9.89
CA ASP A 164 -20.52 13.71 11.01
C ASP A 164 -20.51 12.21 11.27
N ARG A 165 -19.85 11.42 10.40
CA ARG A 165 -19.81 9.97 10.50
C ARG A 165 -18.54 9.51 11.26
N ALA A 166 -18.73 8.90 12.44
CA ALA A 166 -17.63 8.34 13.22
C ALA A 166 -17.07 7.08 12.52
N GLU A 167 -15.74 7.06 12.30
CA GLU A 167 -15.04 5.95 11.61
C GLU A 167 -15.23 4.61 12.35
N GLU A 168 -15.10 4.62 13.67
CA GLU A 168 -15.21 3.43 14.52
C GLU A 168 -16.60 2.80 14.39
N SER A 169 -17.65 3.62 14.45
CA SER A 169 -19.03 3.16 14.28
C SER A 169 -19.26 2.59 12.87
N PHE A 170 -18.78 3.27 11.85
CA PHE A 170 -18.88 2.81 10.46
C PHE A 170 -18.19 1.46 10.24
N VAL A 171 -16.96 1.32 10.74
CA VAL A 171 -16.17 0.07 10.67
C VAL A 171 -16.86 -1.06 11.44
N ALA A 172 -17.40 -0.78 12.63
CA ALA A 172 -18.14 -1.77 13.42
C ALA A 172 -19.41 -2.25 12.70
N GLN A 173 -20.18 -1.34 12.12
CA GLN A 173 -21.39 -1.70 11.33
C GLN A 173 -21.05 -2.52 10.09
N ALA A 174 -19.99 -2.16 9.35
CA ALA A 174 -19.52 -2.95 8.22
C ALA A 174 -19.14 -4.36 8.65
N ARG A 175 -18.44 -4.49 9.80
CA ARG A 175 -18.03 -5.78 10.35
C ARG A 175 -19.20 -6.66 10.76
N LEU A 176 -20.26 -6.09 11.35
CA LEU A 176 -21.51 -6.81 11.66
C LEU A 176 -22.18 -7.38 10.40
N GLN A 177 -22.00 -6.74 9.26
CA GLN A 177 -22.47 -7.21 7.95
C GLN A 177 -21.42 -8.06 7.19
N GLY A 178 -20.39 -8.56 7.87
CA GLY A 178 -19.37 -9.45 7.30
C GLY A 178 -18.29 -8.75 6.49
N VAL A 179 -18.18 -7.41 6.54
CA VAL A 179 -17.18 -6.65 5.77
C VAL A 179 -16.12 -6.05 6.68
N ALA A 180 -14.88 -6.53 6.57
CA ALA A 180 -13.74 -6.02 7.31
C ALA A 180 -13.02 -4.91 6.52
N ILE A 181 -13.02 -3.70 7.07
CA ILE A 181 -12.33 -2.51 6.54
C ILE A 181 -11.47 -1.87 7.61
N ALA A 182 -10.47 -1.09 7.21
CA ALA A 182 -9.58 -0.43 8.15
C ALA A 182 -9.99 1.04 8.37
N PRO A 183 -10.16 1.50 9.63
CA PRO A 183 -10.43 2.91 9.90
C PRO A 183 -9.23 3.77 9.52
N GLY A 184 -9.49 4.99 9.08
CA GLY A 184 -8.46 5.95 8.71
C GLY A 184 -7.58 6.38 9.87
N THR A 185 -8.15 6.43 11.08
CA THR A 185 -7.43 6.71 12.34
C THR A 185 -6.25 5.77 12.58
N SER A 186 -6.28 4.52 12.07
CA SER A 186 -5.13 3.59 12.13
C SER A 186 -3.89 4.08 11.37
N PHE A 187 -4.02 5.07 10.49
CA PHE A 187 -2.93 5.65 9.70
C PHE A 187 -2.56 7.07 10.14
N ARG A 188 -3.24 7.58 11.16
CA ARG A 188 -3.04 8.93 11.67
C ARG A 188 -1.80 9.00 12.55
N ILE A 189 -0.92 9.95 12.26
CA ILE A 189 0.35 10.15 13.00
C ILE A 189 0.39 11.43 13.83
N SER A 190 -0.63 12.29 13.73
CA SER A 190 -0.64 13.58 14.40
C SER A 190 -2.05 13.96 14.87
N ALA A 191 -2.14 14.95 15.77
CA ALA A 191 -3.40 15.55 16.22
C ALA A 191 -3.98 16.60 15.26
N ALA A 192 -3.40 16.77 14.06
CA ALA A 192 -3.89 17.71 13.06
C ALA A 192 -5.37 17.45 12.70
N PRO A 193 -6.10 18.45 12.15
CA PRO A 193 -7.46 18.25 11.67
C PRO A 193 -7.55 17.02 10.76
N TRP A 194 -8.55 16.20 10.99
CA TRP A 194 -8.75 14.91 10.33
C TRP A 194 -10.12 14.84 9.68
N HIS A 195 -10.16 14.41 8.43
CA HIS A 195 -11.40 14.06 7.76
C HIS A 195 -11.60 12.55 7.86
N PRO A 196 -12.75 12.09 8.39
CA PRO A 196 -13.03 10.68 8.56
C PRO A 196 -12.90 9.93 7.23
N ALA A 197 -12.25 8.77 7.27
CA ALA A 197 -12.05 7.96 6.08
C ALA A 197 -11.84 6.48 6.43
N VAL A 198 -11.99 5.59 5.47
CA VAL A 198 -11.68 4.18 5.63
C VAL A 198 -10.87 3.65 4.45
N ARG A 199 -9.98 2.68 4.72
CA ARG A 199 -9.28 1.96 3.65
C ARG A 199 -9.93 0.61 3.41
N ILE A 200 -10.29 0.34 2.16
CA ILE A 200 -10.88 -0.91 1.70
C ILE A 200 -9.85 -1.64 0.84
N SER A 201 -9.47 -2.86 1.22
CA SER A 201 -8.59 -3.71 0.42
C SER A 201 -9.39 -4.44 -0.65
N LEU A 202 -8.87 -4.50 -1.87
CA LEU A 202 -9.54 -5.16 -3.00
C LEU A 202 -8.97 -6.55 -3.32
N GLY A 203 -7.88 -6.97 -2.66
CA GLY A 203 -7.02 -8.05 -3.14
C GLY A 203 -7.33 -9.46 -2.63
N SER A 204 -8.14 -9.64 -1.60
CA SER A 204 -8.21 -10.90 -0.85
C SER A 204 -9.48 -11.73 -1.04
N THR A 205 -10.43 -11.28 -1.84
CA THR A 205 -11.74 -11.90 -2.04
C THR A 205 -11.98 -12.23 -3.51
N THR A 206 -13.01 -13.03 -3.83
CA THR A 206 -13.49 -13.18 -5.21
C THR A 206 -14.10 -11.87 -5.72
N GLU A 207 -14.26 -11.72 -7.03
CA GLU A 207 -14.91 -10.52 -7.61
C GLU A 207 -16.39 -10.37 -7.19
N GLY A 208 -17.08 -11.51 -6.98
CA GLY A 208 -18.46 -11.52 -6.46
C GLY A 208 -18.56 -11.03 -5.02
N GLU A 209 -17.67 -11.54 -4.14
CA GLU A 209 -17.59 -11.09 -2.74
C GLU A 209 -17.17 -9.63 -2.64
N LEU A 210 -16.24 -9.19 -3.50
CA LEU A 210 -15.82 -7.79 -3.58
C LEU A 210 -17.00 -6.89 -3.90
N ARG A 211 -17.79 -7.24 -4.93
CA ARG A 211 -18.99 -6.48 -5.32
C ARG A 211 -20.02 -6.43 -4.19
N ALA A 212 -20.28 -7.55 -3.55
CA ALA A 212 -21.21 -7.65 -2.42
C ALA A 212 -20.72 -6.79 -1.23
N GLY A 213 -19.45 -6.92 -0.85
CA GLY A 213 -18.88 -6.16 0.26
C GLY A 213 -18.85 -4.65 0.02
N LEU A 214 -18.49 -4.22 -1.19
CA LEU A 214 -18.59 -2.79 -1.57
C LEU A 214 -20.04 -2.30 -1.57
N GLY A 215 -20.99 -3.13 -1.97
CA GLY A 215 -22.42 -2.83 -1.89
C GLY A 215 -22.89 -2.60 -0.46
N VAL A 216 -22.40 -3.38 0.51
CA VAL A 216 -22.64 -3.15 1.95
C VAL A 216 -22.09 -1.80 2.38
N VAL A 217 -20.82 -1.50 2.03
CA VAL A 217 -20.19 -0.22 2.37
C VAL A 217 -20.97 0.97 1.80
N THR A 218 -21.39 0.89 0.54
CA THR A 218 -22.18 1.95 -0.12
C THR A 218 -23.54 2.14 0.56
N LYS A 219 -24.24 1.06 0.91
CA LYS A 219 -25.53 1.14 1.64
C LYS A 219 -25.35 1.80 3.01
N LEU A 220 -24.32 1.44 3.76
CA LEU A 220 -24.01 2.05 5.05
C LEU A 220 -23.66 3.53 4.90
N LEU A 221 -22.95 3.91 3.83
CA LEU A 221 -22.56 5.29 3.58
C LEU A 221 -23.77 6.18 3.23
N LEU A 222 -24.68 5.68 2.41
CA LEU A 222 -25.85 6.41 1.91
C LEU A 222 -27.07 6.28 2.83
N GLY A 223 -27.05 5.35 3.78
CA GLY A 223 -28.14 5.13 4.73
C GLY A 223 -28.18 6.18 5.82
N ASP A 224 -29.41 6.48 6.32
CA ASP A 224 -29.61 7.39 7.44
C ASP A 224 -29.01 6.81 8.72
N PRO A 225 -28.16 7.53 9.48
CA PRO A 225 -27.60 7.07 10.73
C PRO A 225 -28.66 6.72 11.79
N GLU A 226 -29.80 7.38 11.81
CA GLU A 226 -30.85 7.18 12.81
C GLU A 226 -31.60 5.85 12.63
N HIS A 227 -31.77 5.34 11.42
CA HIS A 227 -32.45 4.05 11.17
C HIS A 227 -31.60 2.83 11.58
N LEU A 228 -30.31 2.98 11.77
CA LEU A 228 -29.40 1.90 12.16
C LEU A 228 -29.34 1.68 13.70
N LEU A 229 -29.75 2.66 14.51
CA LEU A 229 -29.82 2.56 15.96
C LEU A 229 -31.12 1.89 16.47
N LEU A 230 -32.14 1.76 15.63
CA LEU A 230 -33.44 1.18 15.99
C LEU A 230 -33.57 -0.31 15.65
N ALA A 231 -32.52 -0.94 15.14
CA ALA A 231 -32.50 -2.36 14.74
C ALA A 231 -31.74 -3.27 15.74
N ILE A 232 -31.62 -2.80 17.01
CA ILE A 232 -31.07 -3.61 18.12
C ILE A 232 -32.19 -3.97 19.09
#